data_26ddde20b29343334be1151fc81f6287
#
_entry.id   26ddde20b29343334be1151fc81f6287
#
_cell.length_a   1.000
_cell.length_b   1.000
_cell.length_c   1.000
_cell.angle_alpha   90.00
_cell.angle_beta   90.00
_cell.angle_gamma   90.00
#
_symmetry.space_group_name_H-M   'P 1'
#
loop_
_entity.id
_entity.type
_entity.pdbx_description
1 polymer ?
#
loop_
_entity_poly.entity_id
_entity_poly.type
_entity_poly.pdbx_seq_one_letter_code
_entity_poly.pdbx_strand_id
1 'polypeptide(L)'
;MRSMLVALFLALLWQHPSALAQPEPGQAIVAPNEVMALPEPLREQVHSQILHDNPGPHERLERLGAFMFAPEGLGMNYVEEANLTVAQAYQARTANCLTFTLLFLALAKEAGLEATPQEIEQILGFRQADGTLYLSNHVNATVRVGGRRYTVDVAGDRIIPRDRPVPITTTRLIAHYYNNLAIEHLAAADHAGALALLDVALALDPGYAAYWSNAGVVRTRSGDQRGGEKDYRHALALDPNNTNALFNLAGLAARTGDRSLEVEYRKRLARIQRTDPFHAFVQAVNAENAGDLPRAIREYRRAVDLQPQEHRFHSALANAYLKAGKTALAIRSLARAQALTDGDTRAAYSQRLDALRAR
;
A
#
# COMPACT_ATOMS: atom_id res chain seq x y z
N MET A 1 17.22 -40.48 47.05
CA MET A 1 18.04 -39.37 46.56
C MET A 1 17.32 -38.81 45.29
N ARG A 2 16.65 -37.68 45.45
CA ARG A 2 15.86 -37.02 44.39
C ARG A 2 16.74 -35.96 43.71
N SER A 3 17.03 -36.13 42.44
CA SER A 3 17.71 -35.12 41.61
C SER A 3 16.70 -34.09 41.13
N MET A 4 16.85 -32.85 41.60
CA MET A 4 16.14 -31.68 41.07
C MET A 4 16.77 -31.27 39.72
N LEU A 5 16.02 -31.35 38.64
CA LEU A 5 16.31 -30.71 37.37
C LEU A 5 15.82 -29.27 37.43
N VAL A 6 16.75 -28.32 37.44
CA VAL A 6 16.48 -26.89 37.30
C VAL A 6 16.34 -26.61 35.81
N ALA A 7 15.11 -26.35 35.35
CA ALA A 7 14.85 -25.86 34.01
C ALA A 7 15.13 -24.34 33.95
N LEU A 8 16.22 -23.95 33.30
CA LEU A 8 16.51 -22.55 32.93
C LEU A 8 15.55 -22.13 31.82
N PHE A 9 14.55 -21.31 32.14
CA PHE A 9 13.77 -20.59 31.18
C PHE A 9 14.62 -19.41 30.64
N LEU A 10 15.21 -19.55 29.46
CA LEU A 10 15.73 -18.44 28.68
C LEU A 10 14.53 -17.65 28.11
N ALA A 11 14.15 -16.57 28.79
CA ALA A 11 13.26 -15.55 28.23
C ALA A 11 14.00 -14.84 27.12
N LEU A 12 13.76 -15.24 25.88
CA LEU A 12 14.07 -14.46 24.70
C LEU A 12 13.23 -13.17 24.77
N LEU A 13 13.85 -12.10 25.24
CA LEU A 13 13.33 -10.74 25.07
C LEU A 13 13.24 -10.46 23.56
N TRP A 14 12.05 -10.61 22.99
CA TRP A 14 11.72 -10.01 21.73
C TRP A 14 11.83 -8.49 21.93
N GLN A 15 12.93 -7.93 21.46
CA GLN A 15 13.02 -6.49 21.26
C GLN A 15 12.01 -6.14 20.16
N HIS A 16 10.86 -5.61 20.57
CA HIS A 16 9.99 -4.92 19.64
C HIS A 16 10.83 -3.81 18.99
N PRO A 17 10.86 -3.70 17.63
CA PRO A 17 11.47 -2.53 17.03
C PRO A 17 10.79 -1.30 17.62
N SER A 18 11.61 -0.35 18.05
CA SER A 18 11.15 0.92 18.64
C SER A 18 10.02 1.47 17.78
N ALA A 19 8.85 1.68 18.37
CA ALA A 19 7.76 2.37 17.71
C ALA A 19 8.35 3.66 17.10
N LEU A 20 8.23 3.82 15.79
CA LEU A 20 8.56 5.09 15.15
C LEU A 20 7.81 6.16 15.92
N ALA A 21 8.53 7.18 16.42
CA ALA A 21 7.94 8.22 17.25
C ALA A 21 6.72 8.79 16.52
N GLN A 22 5.56 8.69 17.15
CA GLN A 22 4.35 9.34 16.62
C GLN A 22 4.64 10.83 16.49
N PRO A 23 4.17 11.50 15.41
CA PRO A 23 4.40 12.93 15.27
C PRO A 23 3.88 13.66 16.50
N GLU A 24 4.76 14.43 17.15
CA GLU A 24 4.41 15.24 18.32
C GLU A 24 3.37 16.29 17.91
N PRO A 25 2.29 16.49 18.66
CA PRO A 25 1.33 17.54 18.40
C PRO A 25 2.02 18.92 18.37
N GLY A 26 1.91 19.62 17.23
CA GLY A 26 2.54 20.94 17.06
C GLY A 26 3.91 20.93 16.36
N GLN A 27 4.38 19.81 15.87
CA GLN A 27 5.57 19.77 15.01
C GLN A 27 5.32 20.54 13.71
N ALA A 28 6.27 21.41 13.30
CA ALA A 28 6.14 22.16 12.06
C ALA A 28 6.05 21.21 10.86
N ILE A 29 5.08 21.49 9.98
CA ILE A 29 4.92 20.73 8.74
C ILE A 29 6.17 20.96 7.88
N VAL A 30 6.85 19.89 7.50
CA VAL A 30 8.01 19.91 6.61
C VAL A 30 7.61 20.56 5.28
N ALA A 31 8.43 21.46 4.75
CA ALA A 31 8.12 22.10 3.47
C ALA A 31 8.27 21.12 2.29
N PRO A 32 7.46 21.27 1.20
CA PRO A 32 7.48 20.33 0.07
C PRO A 32 8.86 20.11 -0.59
N ASN A 33 9.68 21.14 -0.65
CA ASN A 33 11.04 21.06 -1.18
C ASN A 33 12.02 20.29 -0.26
N GLU A 34 11.68 20.12 1.01
CA GLU A 34 12.50 19.41 1.98
C GLU A 34 12.19 17.91 2.02
N VAL A 35 11.00 17.48 1.56
CA VAL A 35 10.58 16.06 1.61
C VAL A 35 11.58 15.15 0.90
N MET A 36 12.13 15.61 -0.24
CA MET A 36 13.09 14.86 -1.05
C MET A 36 14.52 15.42 -0.98
N ALA A 37 14.81 16.32 -0.05
CA ALA A 37 16.13 16.89 0.09
C ALA A 37 17.15 15.80 0.51
N LEU A 38 18.25 15.69 -0.26
CA LEU A 38 19.35 14.78 0.06
C LEU A 38 20.25 15.43 1.12
N PRO A 39 20.46 14.78 2.29
CA PRO A 39 21.49 15.20 3.22
C PRO A 39 22.88 15.14 2.59
N GLU A 40 23.76 16.09 2.92
CA GLU A 40 25.10 16.13 2.36
C GLU A 40 25.91 14.83 2.54
N PRO A 41 25.90 14.15 3.72
CA PRO A 41 26.57 12.86 3.84
C PRO A 41 26.05 11.78 2.90
N LEU A 42 24.73 11.79 2.59
CA LEU A 42 24.16 10.85 1.63
C LEU A 42 24.58 11.18 0.20
N ARG A 43 24.68 12.47 -0.15
CA ARG A 43 25.16 12.94 -1.44
C ARG A 43 26.62 12.50 -1.67
N GLU A 44 27.49 12.69 -0.67
CA GLU A 44 28.88 12.24 -0.71
C GLU A 44 28.99 10.71 -0.92
N GLN A 45 28.11 9.93 -0.29
CA GLN A 45 28.05 8.48 -0.51
C GLN A 45 27.63 8.13 -1.95
N VAL A 46 26.68 8.83 -2.55
CA VAL A 46 26.32 8.64 -3.96
C VAL A 46 27.52 8.90 -4.87
N HIS A 47 28.23 9.99 -4.63
CA HIS A 47 29.42 10.34 -5.43
C HIS A 47 30.55 9.31 -5.28
N SER A 48 30.83 8.86 -4.06
CA SER A 48 31.94 7.92 -3.78
C SER A 48 31.63 6.47 -4.13
N GLN A 49 30.37 6.01 -4.02
CA GLN A 49 30.04 4.60 -4.20
C GLN A 49 29.32 4.32 -5.53
N ILE A 50 28.57 5.26 -6.07
CA ILE A 50 27.78 5.07 -7.29
C ILE A 50 28.45 5.71 -8.50
N LEU A 51 28.95 6.93 -8.35
CA LEU A 51 29.52 7.71 -9.45
C LEU A 51 31.06 7.56 -9.59
N HIS A 52 31.70 6.86 -8.67
CA HIS A 52 33.14 6.57 -8.74
C HIS A 52 33.50 5.96 -10.10
N ASP A 53 34.60 6.43 -10.72
CA ASP A 53 35.09 6.03 -12.04
C ASP A 53 34.16 6.34 -13.22
N ASN A 54 33.19 7.23 -13.02
CA ASN A 54 32.24 7.68 -14.05
C ASN A 54 31.52 6.53 -14.82
N PRO A 55 30.84 5.63 -14.11
CA PRO A 55 30.19 4.45 -14.72
C PRO A 55 29.07 4.85 -15.68
N GLY A 56 28.76 3.97 -16.63
CA GLY A 56 27.63 4.16 -17.55
C GLY A 56 26.27 4.09 -16.83
N PRO A 57 25.19 4.57 -17.46
CA PRO A 57 23.86 4.63 -16.81
C PRO A 57 23.34 3.29 -16.30
N HIS A 58 23.66 2.18 -16.97
CA HIS A 58 23.23 0.84 -16.53
C HIS A 58 23.94 0.43 -15.25
N GLU A 59 25.24 0.63 -15.19
CA GLU A 59 26.03 0.34 -14.02
C GLU A 59 25.65 1.24 -12.84
N ARG A 60 25.34 2.53 -13.09
CA ARG A 60 24.82 3.44 -12.04
C ARG A 60 23.51 2.89 -11.43
N LEU A 61 22.61 2.36 -12.26
CA LEU A 61 21.36 1.77 -11.78
C LEU A 61 21.61 0.52 -10.93
N GLU A 62 22.51 -0.36 -11.36
CA GLU A 62 22.88 -1.57 -10.61
C GLU A 62 23.53 -1.23 -9.27
N ARG A 63 24.51 -0.29 -9.29
CA ARG A 63 25.17 0.19 -8.06
C ARG A 63 24.18 0.86 -7.12
N LEU A 64 23.23 1.65 -7.65
CA LEU A 64 22.18 2.29 -6.86
C LEU A 64 21.28 1.27 -6.19
N GLY A 65 20.84 0.24 -6.91
CA GLY A 65 20.07 -0.86 -6.35
C GLY A 65 20.83 -1.58 -5.23
N ALA A 66 22.09 -1.95 -5.48
CA ALA A 66 22.93 -2.57 -4.46
C ALA A 66 23.11 -1.64 -3.24
N PHE A 67 23.40 -0.36 -3.45
CA PHE A 67 23.57 0.63 -2.39
C PHE A 67 22.36 0.77 -1.48
N MET A 68 21.14 0.71 -2.03
CA MET A 68 19.91 0.84 -1.24
C MET A 68 19.65 -0.37 -0.33
N PHE A 69 19.96 -1.58 -0.78
CA PHE A 69 19.60 -2.81 -0.08
C PHE A 69 20.75 -3.49 0.67
N ALA A 70 21.99 -3.35 0.19
CA ALA A 70 23.13 -4.01 0.83
C ALA A 70 23.42 -3.40 2.21
N PRO A 71 23.82 -4.23 3.20
CA PRO A 71 24.19 -3.75 4.55
C PRO A 71 25.33 -2.72 4.54
N GLU A 72 26.24 -2.84 3.58
CA GLU A 72 27.38 -1.93 3.39
C GLU A 72 26.98 -0.56 2.83
N GLY A 73 25.76 -0.49 2.24
CA GLY A 73 25.16 0.74 1.74
C GLY A 73 24.15 1.31 2.73
N LEU A 74 22.91 1.49 2.27
CA LEU A 74 21.82 1.97 3.12
C LEU A 74 21.19 0.86 3.95
N GLY A 75 21.20 -0.39 3.51
CA GLY A 75 20.60 -1.51 4.23
C GLY A 75 19.12 -1.27 4.56
N MET A 76 18.34 -0.71 3.63
CA MET A 76 16.97 -0.27 3.86
C MET A 76 16.04 -1.43 4.23
N ASN A 77 15.32 -1.28 5.34
CA ASN A 77 14.31 -2.23 5.80
C ASN A 77 12.90 -1.70 5.46
N TYR A 78 12.01 -2.61 5.05
CA TYR A 78 10.62 -2.26 4.81
C TYR A 78 9.83 -2.21 6.12
N VAL A 79 9.24 -1.04 6.40
CA VAL A 79 8.31 -0.80 7.52
C VAL A 79 7.09 -0.06 6.99
N GLU A 80 5.90 -0.66 7.10
CA GLU A 80 4.67 -0.14 6.47
C GLU A 80 4.30 1.27 6.96
N GLU A 81 4.55 1.55 8.23
CA GLU A 81 4.24 2.81 8.89
C GLU A 81 5.32 3.90 8.68
N ALA A 82 6.39 3.62 7.93
CA ALA A 82 7.52 4.54 7.76
C ALA A 82 7.23 5.62 6.69
N ASN A 83 6.32 6.55 6.98
CA ASN A 83 6.10 7.74 6.17
C ASN A 83 7.13 8.83 6.55
N LEU A 84 8.28 8.79 5.89
CA LEU A 84 9.46 9.58 6.25
C LEU A 84 9.89 10.47 5.09
N THR A 85 10.53 11.60 5.40
CA THR A 85 11.33 12.35 4.42
C THR A 85 12.56 11.55 4.03
N VAL A 86 13.22 11.92 2.93
CA VAL A 86 14.47 11.29 2.50
C VAL A 86 15.55 11.38 3.59
N ALA A 87 15.66 12.52 4.28
CA ALA A 87 16.60 12.70 5.38
C ALA A 87 16.31 11.78 6.56
N GLN A 88 15.04 11.65 6.95
CA GLN A 88 14.61 10.78 8.04
C GLN A 88 14.81 9.29 7.67
N ALA A 89 14.47 8.90 6.44
CA ALA A 89 14.67 7.53 5.96
C ALA A 89 16.16 7.14 5.95
N TYR A 90 17.03 8.06 5.55
CA TYR A 90 18.49 7.87 5.61
C TYR A 90 18.97 7.61 7.05
N GLN A 91 18.44 8.34 8.03
CA GLN A 91 18.80 8.17 9.44
C GLN A 91 18.22 6.87 10.03
N ALA A 92 16.94 6.60 9.75
CA ALA A 92 16.22 5.47 10.34
C ALA A 92 16.52 4.13 9.65
N ARG A 93 17.07 4.13 8.43
CA ARG A 93 17.29 2.94 7.59
C ARG A 93 16.00 2.15 7.35
N THR A 94 14.86 2.82 7.34
CA THR A 94 13.53 2.23 7.13
C THR A 94 12.75 3.03 6.10
N ALA A 95 11.89 2.34 5.35
CA ALA A 95 11.01 2.95 4.38
C ALA A 95 9.77 2.07 4.13
N ASN A 96 8.62 2.69 3.86
CA ASN A 96 7.51 2.06 3.16
C ASN A 96 7.66 2.25 1.64
N CYS A 97 6.67 1.83 0.84
CA CYS A 97 6.72 1.97 -0.61
C CYS A 97 6.87 3.44 -1.06
N LEU A 98 6.18 4.36 -0.40
CA LEU A 98 6.24 5.79 -0.71
C LEU A 98 7.59 6.40 -0.37
N THR A 99 8.05 6.23 0.86
CA THR A 99 9.35 6.73 1.33
C THR A 99 10.50 6.14 0.52
N PHE A 100 10.44 4.83 0.20
CA PHE A 100 11.40 4.18 -0.67
C PHE A 100 11.44 4.82 -2.07
N THR A 101 10.27 5.08 -2.65
CA THR A 101 10.17 5.72 -3.97
C THR A 101 10.71 7.15 -3.94
N LEU A 102 10.40 7.94 -2.90
CA LEU A 102 10.96 9.29 -2.70
C LEU A 102 12.49 9.25 -2.62
N LEU A 103 13.04 8.36 -1.78
CA LEU A 103 14.48 8.17 -1.62
C LEU A 103 15.14 7.74 -2.93
N PHE A 104 14.57 6.71 -3.60
CA PHE A 104 15.09 6.23 -4.87
C PHE A 104 15.14 7.33 -5.94
N LEU A 105 14.06 8.12 -6.09
CA LEU A 105 14.01 9.22 -7.06
C LEU A 105 15.04 10.31 -6.76
N ALA A 106 15.23 10.65 -5.49
CA ALA A 106 16.23 11.64 -5.07
C ALA A 106 17.65 11.16 -5.40
N LEU A 107 17.96 9.90 -5.08
CA LEU A 107 19.25 9.26 -5.38
C LEU A 107 19.47 9.08 -6.89
N ALA A 108 18.45 8.66 -7.64
CA ALA A 108 18.52 8.50 -9.09
C ALA A 108 18.81 9.84 -9.79
N LYS A 109 18.16 10.91 -9.35
CA LYS A 109 18.42 12.27 -9.84
C LYS A 109 19.87 12.70 -9.59
N GLU A 110 20.39 12.48 -8.38
CA GLU A 110 21.80 12.77 -8.04
C GLU A 110 22.77 11.93 -8.88
N ALA A 111 22.42 10.65 -9.14
CA ALA A 111 23.19 9.76 -10.00
C ALA A 111 23.05 10.05 -11.51
N GLY A 112 22.29 11.08 -11.90
CA GLY A 112 22.06 11.43 -13.31
C GLY A 112 21.24 10.40 -14.09
N LEU A 113 20.31 9.70 -13.42
CA LEU A 113 19.38 8.75 -14.01
C LEU A 113 17.99 9.37 -14.18
N GLU A 114 17.35 9.10 -15.34
CA GLU A 114 15.96 9.51 -15.58
C GLU A 114 14.98 8.52 -14.94
N ALA A 115 14.48 8.90 -13.77
CA ALA A 115 13.49 8.12 -13.03
C ALA A 115 12.15 8.85 -12.97
N THR A 116 11.06 8.10 -13.08
CA THR A 116 9.68 8.62 -13.05
C THR A 116 8.87 7.83 -12.03
N PRO A 117 8.18 8.50 -11.08
CA PRO A 117 7.29 7.81 -10.15
C PRO A 117 6.05 7.28 -10.88
N GLN A 118 5.55 6.17 -10.39
CA GLN A 118 4.32 5.54 -10.85
C GLN A 118 3.41 5.23 -9.68
N GLU A 119 2.12 5.26 -9.92
CA GLU A 119 1.07 4.90 -8.98
C GLU A 119 0.29 3.68 -9.49
N ILE A 120 -0.08 2.80 -8.58
CA ILE A 120 -1.08 1.75 -8.77
C ILE A 120 -2.26 2.12 -7.88
N GLU A 121 -3.34 2.61 -8.50
CA GLU A 121 -4.46 3.23 -7.77
C GLU A 121 -5.22 2.28 -6.85
N GLN A 122 -5.12 0.98 -7.05
CA GLN A 122 -5.79 0.01 -6.20
C GLN A 122 -4.91 -1.19 -5.93
N ILE A 123 -4.56 -1.36 -4.68
CA ILE A 123 -3.92 -2.57 -4.16
C ILE A 123 -4.75 -3.15 -3.03
N LEU A 124 -4.61 -4.45 -2.84
CA LEU A 124 -5.11 -5.12 -1.64
C LEU A 124 -4.25 -4.74 -0.43
N GLY A 125 -4.75 -3.80 0.30
CA GLY A 125 -4.27 -3.40 1.59
C GLY A 125 -5.43 -2.70 2.30
N PHE A 126 -6.33 -3.48 2.93
CA PHE A 126 -7.44 -2.88 3.67
C PHE A 126 -7.08 -2.80 5.14
N ARG A 127 -7.13 -1.59 5.71
CA ARG A 127 -7.38 -1.39 7.14
C ARG A 127 -8.82 -0.96 7.33
N GLN A 128 -9.56 -1.76 8.07
CA GLN A 128 -10.85 -1.34 8.60
C GLN A 128 -10.65 -0.95 10.06
N ALA A 129 -10.50 0.35 10.33
CA ALA A 129 -10.48 0.89 11.67
C ALA A 129 -11.72 1.79 11.84
N ASP A 130 -12.44 1.63 12.94
CA ASP A 130 -13.57 2.48 13.36
C ASP A 130 -14.67 2.72 12.30
N GLY A 131 -14.93 1.74 11.44
CA GLY A 131 -15.92 1.84 10.36
C GLY A 131 -15.49 2.71 9.18
N THR A 132 -14.21 3.05 9.07
CA THR A 132 -13.62 3.77 7.94
C THR A 132 -12.85 2.79 7.06
N LEU A 133 -13.12 2.82 5.75
CA LEU A 133 -12.39 2.03 4.77
C LEU A 133 -11.18 2.85 4.31
N TYR A 134 -9.98 2.36 4.56
CA TYR A 134 -8.74 2.92 4.02
C TYR A 134 -8.35 2.11 2.78
N LEU A 135 -8.32 2.76 1.62
CA LEU A 135 -7.70 2.20 0.44
C LEU A 135 -6.23 2.60 0.45
N SER A 136 -5.37 1.64 0.30
CA SER A 136 -3.94 1.88 0.14
C SER A 136 -3.62 1.94 -1.35
N ASN A 137 -2.94 3.00 -1.78
CA ASN A 137 -2.31 3.07 -3.09
C ASN A 137 -0.88 2.57 -2.97
N HIS A 138 -0.36 1.99 -4.02
CA HIS A 138 1.03 1.63 -4.09
C HIS A 138 1.75 2.53 -5.08
N VAL A 139 2.96 2.94 -4.73
CA VAL A 139 3.83 3.71 -5.59
C VAL A 139 5.16 3.01 -5.78
N ASN A 140 5.71 3.13 -6.97
CA ASN A 140 7.04 2.66 -7.32
C ASN A 140 7.69 3.63 -8.31
N ALA A 141 8.86 3.30 -8.83
CA ALA A 141 9.52 4.11 -9.84
C ALA A 141 9.87 3.30 -11.08
N THR A 142 9.92 3.98 -12.24
CA THR A 142 10.59 3.45 -13.44
C THR A 142 11.82 4.26 -13.76
N VAL A 143 12.84 3.57 -14.27
CA VAL A 143 14.06 4.18 -14.80
C VAL A 143 14.22 3.78 -16.25
N ARG A 144 14.60 4.72 -17.10
CA ARG A 144 14.92 4.46 -18.50
C ARG A 144 16.43 4.46 -18.71
N VAL A 145 16.97 3.33 -19.14
CA VAL A 145 18.42 3.16 -19.41
C VAL A 145 18.60 2.39 -20.74
N GLY A 146 19.35 2.95 -21.66
CA GLY A 146 19.65 2.30 -22.94
C GLY A 146 18.41 1.93 -23.76
N GLY A 147 17.33 2.72 -23.69
CA GLY A 147 16.05 2.45 -24.36
C GLY A 147 15.19 1.40 -23.65
N ARG A 148 15.66 0.76 -22.61
CA ARG A 148 14.89 -0.18 -21.78
C ARG A 148 14.31 0.52 -20.55
N ARG A 149 13.15 0.03 -20.09
CA ARG A 149 12.48 0.48 -18.87
C ARG A 149 12.64 -0.58 -17.79
N TYR A 150 13.08 -0.12 -16.64
CA TYR A 150 13.23 -0.93 -15.42
C TYR A 150 12.24 -0.41 -14.37
N THR A 151 11.54 -1.31 -13.69
CA THR A 151 10.70 -0.96 -12.53
C THR A 151 11.50 -1.21 -11.26
N VAL A 152 11.48 -0.24 -10.36
CA VAL A 152 12.11 -0.32 -9.04
C VAL A 152 10.99 -0.26 -8.00
N ASP A 153 10.81 -1.36 -7.28
CA ASP A 153 9.72 -1.56 -6.34
C ASP A 153 10.21 -2.33 -5.11
N VAL A 154 9.90 -1.84 -3.91
CA VAL A 154 10.29 -2.48 -2.64
C VAL A 154 9.31 -3.54 -2.18
N ALA A 155 8.09 -3.55 -2.72
CA ALA A 155 7.00 -4.39 -2.26
C ALA A 155 6.32 -5.21 -3.36
N GLY A 156 6.92 -5.31 -4.56
CA GLY A 156 6.31 -5.93 -5.73
C GLY A 156 5.72 -7.32 -5.50
N ASP A 157 6.36 -8.13 -4.65
CA ASP A 157 5.89 -9.48 -4.31
C ASP A 157 4.80 -9.52 -3.22
N ARG A 158 4.54 -8.40 -2.54
CA ARG A 158 3.62 -8.32 -1.39
C ARG A 158 2.25 -7.76 -1.74
N ILE A 159 2.11 -7.16 -2.92
CA ILE A 159 0.89 -6.49 -3.36
C ILE A 159 0.26 -7.19 -4.55
N ILE A 160 -1.06 -7.14 -4.63
CA ILE A 160 -1.82 -7.56 -5.83
C ILE A 160 -2.25 -6.28 -6.54
N PRO A 161 -1.64 -5.93 -7.69
CA PRO A 161 -2.06 -4.75 -8.45
C PRO A 161 -3.36 -5.07 -9.20
N ARG A 162 -4.32 -4.15 -9.17
CA ARG A 162 -5.51 -4.24 -10.02
C ARG A 162 -5.23 -3.84 -11.44
N ASP A 163 -4.53 -2.73 -11.59
CA ASP A 163 -4.25 -2.07 -12.85
C ASP A 163 -2.74 -1.97 -13.09
N ARG A 164 -2.37 -1.60 -14.30
CA ARG A 164 -0.97 -1.32 -14.61
C ARG A 164 -0.55 -0.01 -13.94
N PRO A 165 0.71 0.09 -13.46
CA PRO A 165 1.23 1.34 -12.91
C PRO A 165 1.08 2.49 -13.91
N VAL A 166 0.59 3.64 -13.44
CA VAL A 166 0.42 4.86 -14.21
C VAL A 166 1.49 5.87 -13.79
N PRO A 167 2.24 6.49 -14.72
CA PRO A 167 3.18 7.55 -14.37
C PRO A 167 2.46 8.72 -13.69
N ILE A 168 3.05 9.22 -12.61
CA ILE A 168 2.59 10.41 -11.89
C ILE A 168 3.69 11.46 -11.82
N THR A 169 3.34 12.67 -11.42
CA THR A 169 4.32 13.73 -11.17
C THR A 169 4.99 13.54 -9.81
N THR A 170 6.22 14.04 -9.66
CA THR A 170 6.88 14.12 -8.35
C THR A 170 6.07 14.95 -7.37
N THR A 171 5.38 15.98 -7.85
CA THR A 171 4.47 16.80 -7.02
C THR A 171 3.34 15.96 -6.42
N ARG A 172 2.70 15.07 -7.20
CA ARG A 172 1.69 14.13 -6.69
C ARG A 172 2.29 13.15 -5.69
N LEU A 173 3.49 12.64 -5.96
CA LEU A 173 4.17 11.74 -5.02
C LEU A 173 4.42 12.41 -3.66
N ILE A 174 4.83 13.69 -3.67
CA ILE A 174 4.99 14.49 -2.44
C ILE A 174 3.62 14.75 -1.78
N ALA A 175 2.57 14.98 -2.56
CA ALA A 175 1.21 15.13 -2.01
C ALA A 175 0.73 13.85 -1.31
N HIS A 176 1.09 12.66 -1.81
CA HIS A 176 0.82 11.38 -1.12
C HIS A 176 1.52 11.30 0.24
N TYR A 177 2.74 11.85 0.37
CA TYR A 177 3.43 11.90 1.66
C TYR A 177 2.61 12.68 2.71
N TYR A 178 2.13 13.86 2.37
CA TYR A 178 1.28 14.65 3.28
C TYR A 178 -0.07 13.98 3.56
N ASN A 179 -0.68 13.38 2.55
CA ASN A 179 -1.92 12.64 2.74
C ASN A 179 -1.73 11.45 3.70
N ASN A 180 -0.64 10.71 3.60
CA ASN A 180 -0.37 9.58 4.50
C ASN A 180 -0.13 10.05 5.94
N LEU A 181 0.65 11.10 6.13
CA LEU A 181 0.81 11.73 7.45
C LEU A 181 -0.53 12.21 8.02
N ALA A 182 -1.41 12.79 7.18
CA ALA A 182 -2.73 13.24 7.61
C ALA A 182 -3.58 12.06 8.13
N ILE A 183 -3.47 10.89 7.53
CA ILE A 183 -4.18 9.68 8.00
C ILE A 183 -3.62 9.21 9.35
N GLU A 184 -2.31 9.33 9.59
CA GLU A 184 -1.71 9.04 10.90
C GLU A 184 -2.20 10.01 11.98
N HIS A 185 -2.22 11.33 11.69
CA HIS A 185 -2.78 12.33 12.58
C HIS A 185 -4.26 12.09 12.87
N LEU A 186 -5.03 11.69 11.85
CA LEU A 186 -6.44 11.31 12.01
C LEU A 186 -6.61 10.09 12.93
N ALA A 187 -5.74 9.09 12.80
CA ALA A 187 -5.74 7.91 13.68
C ALA A 187 -5.39 8.27 15.13
N ALA A 188 -4.54 9.28 15.33
CA ALA A 188 -4.21 9.84 16.63
C ALA A 188 -5.26 10.84 17.15
N ALA A 189 -6.40 11.03 16.44
CA ALA A 189 -7.45 12.00 16.72
C ALA A 189 -7.00 13.48 16.67
N ASP A 190 -5.84 13.77 16.08
CA ASP A 190 -5.40 15.13 15.78
C ASP A 190 -6.03 15.62 14.46
N HIS A 191 -7.28 16.04 14.54
CA HIS A 191 -8.02 16.50 13.37
C HIS A 191 -7.45 17.80 12.78
N ALA A 192 -6.88 18.67 13.61
CA ALA A 192 -6.31 19.95 13.17
C ALA A 192 -5.03 19.72 12.36
N GLY A 193 -4.11 18.89 12.87
CA GLY A 193 -2.91 18.49 12.16
C GLY A 193 -3.22 17.73 10.85
N ALA A 194 -4.21 16.82 10.89
CA ALA A 194 -4.66 16.10 9.71
C ALA A 194 -5.18 17.05 8.61
N LEU A 195 -6.00 18.05 8.95
CA LEU A 195 -6.49 19.03 7.97
C LEU A 195 -5.35 19.88 7.40
N ALA A 196 -4.44 20.37 8.24
CA ALA A 196 -3.32 21.17 7.80
C ALA A 196 -2.42 20.41 6.79
N LEU A 197 -2.18 19.11 7.02
CA LEU A 197 -1.44 18.26 6.10
C LEU A 197 -2.21 18.01 4.79
N LEU A 198 -3.53 17.80 4.85
CA LEU A 198 -4.38 17.64 3.66
C LEU A 198 -4.47 18.95 2.86
N ASP A 199 -4.46 20.12 3.51
CA ASP A 199 -4.42 21.40 2.81
C ASP A 199 -3.13 21.54 1.99
N VAL A 200 -1.98 21.06 2.49
CA VAL A 200 -0.74 21.00 1.70
C VAL A 200 -0.87 20.03 0.52
N ALA A 201 -1.42 18.82 0.76
CA ALA A 201 -1.61 17.84 -0.31
C ALA A 201 -2.53 18.36 -1.42
N LEU A 202 -3.63 19.03 -1.06
CA LEU A 202 -4.60 19.65 -1.98
C LEU A 202 -4.01 20.88 -2.69
N ALA A 203 -3.13 21.63 -2.06
CA ALA A 203 -2.42 22.72 -2.72
C ALA A 203 -1.44 22.21 -3.80
N LEU A 204 -0.81 21.05 -3.56
CA LEU A 204 0.10 20.41 -4.50
C LEU A 204 -0.63 19.73 -5.67
N ASP A 205 -1.73 19.03 -5.40
CA ASP A 205 -2.52 18.33 -6.42
C ASP A 205 -4.03 18.38 -6.10
N PRO A 206 -4.71 19.47 -6.45
CA PRO A 206 -6.15 19.65 -6.19
C PRO A 206 -7.03 18.71 -7.03
N GLY A 207 -6.49 18.10 -8.10
CA GLY A 207 -7.22 17.20 -8.99
C GLY A 207 -7.33 15.77 -8.50
N TYR A 208 -6.76 15.41 -7.36
CA TYR A 208 -6.77 14.04 -6.87
C TYR A 208 -7.94 13.79 -5.88
N ALA A 209 -8.94 13.04 -6.31
CA ALA A 209 -10.20 12.83 -5.60
C ALA A 209 -10.03 12.27 -4.17
N ALA A 210 -9.02 11.42 -3.94
CA ALA A 210 -8.82 10.78 -2.65
C ALA A 210 -8.47 11.79 -1.55
N TYR A 211 -7.71 12.86 -1.85
CA TYR A 211 -7.39 13.89 -0.85
C TYR A 211 -8.63 14.63 -0.36
N TRP A 212 -9.55 14.96 -1.28
CA TRP A 212 -10.86 15.55 -0.93
C TRP A 212 -11.70 14.59 -0.11
N SER A 213 -11.72 13.31 -0.49
CA SER A 213 -12.42 12.30 0.29
C SER A 213 -11.89 12.18 1.72
N ASN A 214 -10.55 12.20 1.89
CA ASN A 214 -9.90 12.15 3.20
C ASN A 214 -10.16 13.42 4.01
N ALA A 215 -10.11 14.61 3.39
CA ALA A 215 -10.49 15.87 4.05
C ALA A 215 -11.94 15.82 4.55
N GLY A 216 -12.85 15.27 3.75
CA GLY A 216 -14.23 15.03 4.15
C GLY A 216 -14.35 14.11 5.37
N VAL A 217 -13.52 13.06 5.47
CA VAL A 217 -13.49 12.19 6.66
C VAL A 217 -13.04 12.96 7.89
N VAL A 218 -11.94 13.72 7.79
CA VAL A 218 -11.41 14.50 8.91
C VAL A 218 -12.43 15.54 9.38
N ARG A 219 -13.04 16.32 8.47
CA ARG A 219 -14.08 17.31 8.82
C ARG A 219 -15.28 16.68 9.48
N THR A 220 -15.77 15.56 8.93
CA THR A 220 -16.92 14.86 9.51
C THR A 220 -16.61 14.34 10.92
N ARG A 221 -15.40 13.82 11.17
CA ARG A 221 -14.97 13.38 12.50
C ARG A 221 -14.73 14.51 13.48
N SER A 222 -14.31 15.68 13.02
CA SER A 222 -14.20 16.89 13.85
C SER A 222 -15.53 17.58 14.13
N GLY A 223 -16.65 17.05 13.59
CA GLY A 223 -18.00 17.61 13.80
C GLY A 223 -18.49 18.53 12.68
N ASP A 224 -17.64 18.92 11.73
CA ASP A 224 -18.04 19.68 10.55
C ASP A 224 -18.64 18.80 9.46
N GLN A 225 -19.88 18.36 9.68
CA GLN A 225 -20.59 17.48 8.74
C GLN A 225 -20.86 18.17 7.39
N ARG A 226 -21.11 19.51 7.38
CA ARG A 226 -21.38 20.24 6.13
C ARG A 226 -20.12 20.40 5.28
N GLY A 227 -19.00 20.70 5.90
CA GLY A 227 -17.71 20.74 5.22
C GLY A 227 -17.32 19.36 4.66
N GLY A 228 -17.50 18.32 5.46
CA GLY A 228 -17.25 16.96 5.04
C GLY A 228 -18.10 16.53 3.84
N GLU A 229 -19.40 16.85 3.85
CA GLU A 229 -20.29 16.58 2.71
C GLU A 229 -19.84 17.30 1.43
N LYS A 230 -19.43 18.57 1.55
CA LYS A 230 -18.90 19.34 0.42
C LYS A 230 -17.66 18.69 -0.17
N ASP A 231 -16.73 18.27 0.67
CA ASP A 231 -15.49 17.62 0.23
C ASP A 231 -15.77 16.27 -0.45
N TYR A 232 -16.67 15.43 0.11
CA TYR A 232 -17.07 14.19 -0.56
C TYR A 232 -17.73 14.41 -1.91
N ARG A 233 -18.58 15.42 -2.03
CA ARG A 233 -19.18 15.78 -3.33
C ARG A 233 -18.15 16.29 -4.32
N HIS A 234 -17.15 17.02 -3.85
CA HIS A 234 -16.03 17.44 -4.70
C HIS A 234 -15.20 16.24 -5.18
N ALA A 235 -14.91 15.29 -4.27
CA ALA A 235 -14.27 14.04 -4.66
C ALA A 235 -15.05 13.29 -5.73
N LEU A 236 -16.38 13.21 -5.64
CA LEU A 236 -17.23 12.60 -6.67
C LEU A 236 -17.31 13.39 -7.98
N ALA A 237 -17.09 14.70 -7.95
CA ALA A 237 -17.01 15.52 -9.17
C ALA A 237 -15.71 15.23 -9.94
N LEU A 238 -14.60 14.95 -9.23
CA LEU A 238 -13.32 14.56 -9.80
C LEU A 238 -13.30 13.09 -10.25
N ASP A 239 -13.79 12.19 -9.39
CA ASP A 239 -13.93 10.76 -9.67
C ASP A 239 -15.34 10.27 -9.29
N PRO A 240 -16.25 10.12 -10.26
CA PRO A 240 -17.61 9.64 -10.01
C PRO A 240 -17.71 8.23 -9.39
N ASN A 241 -16.61 7.46 -9.45
CA ASN A 241 -16.51 6.12 -8.90
C ASN A 241 -15.74 6.06 -7.57
N ASN A 242 -15.44 7.20 -6.95
CA ASN A 242 -14.75 7.24 -5.67
C ASN A 242 -15.58 6.53 -4.59
N THR A 243 -15.19 5.30 -4.27
CA THR A 243 -15.93 4.42 -3.36
C THR A 243 -15.96 4.96 -1.93
N ASN A 244 -14.90 5.65 -1.49
CA ASN A 244 -14.82 6.24 -0.16
C ASN A 244 -15.81 7.39 -0.01
N ALA A 245 -15.87 8.29 -0.98
CA ALA A 245 -16.84 9.38 -0.98
C ALA A 245 -18.30 8.86 -1.05
N LEU A 246 -18.57 7.87 -1.90
CA LEU A 246 -19.90 7.24 -1.97
C LEU A 246 -20.32 6.59 -0.65
N PHE A 247 -19.40 5.85 -0.01
CA PHE A 247 -19.65 5.19 1.27
C PHE A 247 -19.94 6.21 2.37
N ASN A 248 -19.12 7.25 2.48
CA ASN A 248 -19.26 8.27 3.51
C ASN A 248 -20.52 9.14 3.30
N LEU A 249 -20.86 9.49 2.05
CA LEU A 249 -22.12 10.20 1.73
C LEU A 249 -23.35 9.36 2.02
N ALA A 250 -23.32 8.06 1.74
CA ALA A 250 -24.41 7.15 2.10
C ALA A 250 -24.61 7.10 3.63
N GLY A 251 -23.49 7.03 4.39
CA GLY A 251 -23.53 7.07 5.85
C GLY A 251 -24.03 8.42 6.40
N LEU A 252 -23.63 9.54 5.78
CA LEU A 252 -24.11 10.86 6.16
C LEU A 252 -25.62 11.00 5.89
N ALA A 253 -26.10 10.62 4.70
CA ALA A 253 -27.50 10.63 4.34
C ALA A 253 -28.36 9.76 5.29
N ALA A 254 -27.86 8.59 5.69
CA ALA A 254 -28.53 7.75 6.69
C ALA A 254 -28.66 8.46 8.05
N ARG A 255 -27.62 9.18 8.53
CA ARG A 255 -27.66 9.93 9.80
C ARG A 255 -28.56 11.15 9.76
N THR A 256 -28.67 11.81 8.61
CA THR A 256 -29.54 12.99 8.43
C THR A 256 -30.99 12.61 8.05
N GLY A 257 -31.29 11.31 7.88
CA GLY A 257 -32.62 10.82 7.53
C GLY A 257 -32.99 10.97 6.05
N ASP A 258 -32.05 11.37 5.18
CA ASP A 258 -32.29 11.46 3.73
C ASP A 258 -32.21 10.07 3.09
N ARG A 259 -33.34 9.38 3.16
CA ARG A 259 -33.46 8.01 2.64
C ARG A 259 -33.23 7.93 1.14
N SER A 260 -33.59 8.96 0.39
CA SER A 260 -33.43 8.98 -1.08
C SER A 260 -31.97 9.00 -1.48
N LEU A 261 -31.18 9.92 -0.91
CA LEU A 261 -29.75 10.00 -1.14
C LEU A 261 -28.99 8.78 -0.61
N GLU A 262 -29.37 8.26 0.55
CA GLU A 262 -28.79 7.01 1.07
C GLU A 262 -28.92 5.87 0.05
N VAL A 263 -30.12 5.64 -0.47
CA VAL A 263 -30.40 4.57 -1.45
C VAL A 263 -29.63 4.81 -2.74
N GLU A 264 -29.58 6.06 -3.23
CA GLU A 264 -28.83 6.41 -4.44
C GLU A 264 -27.33 6.10 -4.31
N TYR A 265 -26.66 6.59 -3.24
CA TYR A 265 -25.24 6.37 -3.05
C TYR A 265 -24.91 4.90 -2.80
N ARG A 266 -25.72 4.18 -2.02
CA ARG A 266 -25.57 2.72 -1.81
C ARG A 266 -25.71 1.95 -3.13
N LYS A 267 -26.64 2.32 -4.00
CA LYS A 267 -26.84 1.68 -5.30
C LYS A 267 -25.64 1.91 -6.23
N ARG A 268 -25.08 3.14 -6.24
CA ARG A 268 -23.87 3.46 -7.02
C ARG A 268 -22.68 2.64 -6.50
N LEU A 269 -22.45 2.64 -5.19
CA LEU A 269 -21.39 1.88 -4.54
C LEU A 269 -21.51 0.38 -4.84
N ALA A 270 -22.70 -0.21 -4.68
CA ALA A 270 -22.94 -1.62 -4.96
C ALA A 270 -22.70 -1.98 -6.44
N ARG A 271 -22.95 -1.06 -7.38
CA ARG A 271 -22.64 -1.28 -8.80
C ARG A 271 -21.12 -1.41 -9.02
N ILE A 272 -20.33 -0.52 -8.43
CA ILE A 272 -18.85 -0.54 -8.53
C ILE A 272 -18.32 -1.82 -7.88
N GLN A 273 -18.74 -2.11 -6.65
CA GLN A 273 -18.30 -3.28 -5.88
C GLN A 273 -18.65 -4.62 -6.57
N ARG A 274 -19.69 -4.63 -7.38
CA ARG A 274 -20.10 -5.85 -8.11
C ARG A 274 -19.11 -6.25 -9.20
N THR A 275 -18.38 -5.31 -9.75
CA THR A 275 -17.37 -5.55 -10.82
C THR A 275 -15.94 -5.46 -10.30
N ASP A 276 -15.78 -5.32 -8.99
CA ASP A 276 -14.47 -5.19 -8.36
C ASP A 276 -13.98 -6.54 -7.83
N PRO A 277 -12.91 -7.12 -8.39
CA PRO A 277 -12.33 -8.37 -7.93
C PRO A 277 -11.79 -8.29 -6.52
N PHE A 278 -11.25 -7.13 -6.12
CA PHE A 278 -10.71 -6.93 -4.78
C PHE A 278 -11.81 -6.90 -3.72
N HIS A 279 -12.92 -6.23 -4.01
CA HIS A 279 -14.08 -6.27 -3.13
C HIS A 279 -14.55 -7.71 -2.91
N ALA A 280 -14.67 -8.50 -3.99
CA ALA A 280 -15.04 -9.91 -3.89
C ALA A 280 -14.04 -10.71 -3.04
N PHE A 281 -12.72 -10.49 -3.24
CA PHE A 281 -11.66 -11.15 -2.47
C PHE A 281 -11.73 -10.81 -0.98
N VAL A 282 -11.93 -9.53 -0.62
CA VAL A 282 -12.07 -9.11 0.79
C VAL A 282 -13.31 -9.71 1.43
N GLN A 283 -14.45 -9.75 0.71
CA GLN A 283 -15.64 -10.43 1.20
C GLN A 283 -15.40 -11.92 1.45
N ALA A 284 -14.58 -12.56 0.59
CA ALA A 284 -14.19 -13.95 0.77
C ALA A 284 -13.33 -14.16 2.03
N VAL A 285 -12.29 -13.31 2.25
CA VAL A 285 -11.43 -13.36 3.44
C VAL A 285 -12.27 -13.15 4.71
N ASN A 286 -13.16 -12.16 4.72
CA ASN A 286 -14.03 -11.89 5.87
C ASN A 286 -14.96 -13.08 6.18
N ALA A 287 -15.54 -13.70 5.14
CA ALA A 287 -16.36 -14.89 5.31
C ALA A 287 -15.54 -16.09 5.82
N GLU A 288 -14.32 -16.26 5.33
CA GLU A 288 -13.41 -17.31 5.78
C GLU A 288 -13.02 -17.14 7.25
N ASN A 289 -12.68 -15.91 7.67
CA ASN A 289 -12.38 -15.58 9.07
C ASN A 289 -13.58 -15.79 10.00
N ALA A 290 -14.80 -15.57 9.49
CA ALA A 290 -16.05 -15.86 10.21
C ALA A 290 -16.43 -17.36 10.19
N GLY A 291 -15.66 -18.23 9.53
CA GLY A 291 -15.95 -19.67 9.40
C GLY A 291 -17.01 -20.02 8.35
N ASP A 292 -17.54 -19.04 7.61
CA ASP A 292 -18.53 -19.26 6.53
C ASP A 292 -17.81 -19.68 5.24
N LEU A 293 -17.27 -20.90 5.22
CA LEU A 293 -16.56 -21.46 4.07
C LEU A 293 -17.41 -21.49 2.77
N PRO A 294 -18.73 -21.80 2.79
CA PRO A 294 -19.54 -21.73 1.59
C PRO A 294 -19.58 -20.33 0.97
N ARG A 295 -19.72 -19.29 1.80
CA ARG A 295 -19.67 -17.89 1.34
C ARG A 295 -18.27 -17.50 0.88
N ALA A 296 -17.21 -17.85 1.62
CA ALA A 296 -15.83 -17.60 1.25
C ALA A 296 -15.51 -18.16 -0.15
N ILE A 297 -15.84 -19.43 -0.41
CA ILE A 297 -15.62 -20.09 -1.70
C ILE A 297 -16.39 -19.36 -2.83
N ARG A 298 -17.61 -18.95 -2.58
CA ARG A 298 -18.42 -18.23 -3.58
C ARG A 298 -17.76 -16.89 -3.96
N GLU A 299 -17.34 -16.12 -2.97
CA GLU A 299 -16.72 -14.81 -3.20
C GLU A 299 -15.29 -14.94 -3.80
N TYR A 300 -14.49 -15.94 -3.38
CA TYR A 300 -13.19 -16.23 -4.04
C TYR A 300 -13.39 -16.63 -5.51
N ARG A 301 -14.39 -17.44 -5.83
CA ARG A 301 -14.71 -17.75 -7.23
C ARG A 301 -15.04 -16.50 -8.01
N ARG A 302 -15.84 -15.61 -7.43
CA ARG A 302 -16.19 -14.35 -8.06
C ARG A 302 -14.96 -13.47 -8.30
N ALA A 303 -14.01 -13.40 -7.37
CA ALA A 303 -12.74 -12.69 -7.56
C ALA A 303 -11.95 -13.29 -8.73
N VAL A 304 -11.85 -14.62 -8.81
CA VAL A 304 -11.22 -15.35 -9.93
C VAL A 304 -11.94 -15.06 -11.26
N ASP A 305 -13.28 -15.07 -11.29
CA ASP A 305 -14.05 -14.82 -12.52
C ASP A 305 -13.85 -13.39 -13.03
N LEU A 306 -13.72 -12.42 -12.12
CA LEU A 306 -13.46 -11.01 -12.46
C LEU A 306 -12.02 -10.74 -12.89
N GLN A 307 -11.03 -11.44 -12.32
CA GLN A 307 -9.62 -11.30 -12.65
C GLN A 307 -8.92 -12.67 -12.74
N PRO A 308 -9.14 -13.41 -13.84
CA PRO A 308 -8.71 -14.81 -13.96
C PRO A 308 -7.20 -15.02 -14.15
N GLN A 309 -6.43 -13.94 -14.33
CA GLN A 309 -4.98 -14.00 -14.49
C GLN A 309 -4.23 -13.77 -13.16
N GLU A 310 -4.93 -13.45 -12.08
CA GLU A 310 -4.30 -13.23 -10.77
C GLU A 310 -4.11 -14.56 -10.03
N HIS A 311 -2.86 -15.06 -10.02
CA HIS A 311 -2.51 -16.36 -9.44
C HIS A 311 -2.85 -16.49 -7.95
N ARG A 312 -2.78 -15.38 -7.19
CA ARG A 312 -3.06 -15.36 -5.74
C ARG A 312 -4.54 -15.59 -5.44
N PHE A 313 -5.46 -15.15 -6.32
CA PHE A 313 -6.89 -15.46 -6.17
C PHE A 313 -7.15 -16.95 -6.32
N HIS A 314 -6.50 -17.60 -7.29
CA HIS A 314 -6.58 -19.06 -7.46
C HIS A 314 -5.97 -19.80 -6.27
N SER A 315 -4.85 -19.31 -5.72
CA SER A 315 -4.21 -19.91 -4.54
C SER A 315 -5.09 -19.78 -3.29
N ALA A 316 -5.72 -18.62 -3.06
CA ALA A 316 -6.65 -18.42 -1.95
C ALA A 316 -7.90 -19.33 -2.08
N LEU A 317 -8.48 -19.41 -3.29
CA LEU A 317 -9.59 -20.31 -3.57
C LEU A 317 -9.20 -21.79 -3.32
N ALA A 318 -7.98 -22.19 -3.68
CA ALA A 318 -7.48 -23.55 -3.40
C ALA A 318 -7.44 -23.82 -1.88
N ASN A 319 -6.95 -22.86 -1.08
CA ASN A 319 -6.92 -22.97 0.37
C ASN A 319 -8.33 -23.10 0.96
N ALA A 320 -9.30 -22.31 0.49
CA ALA A 320 -10.69 -22.40 0.93
C ALA A 320 -11.31 -23.74 0.57
N TYR A 321 -11.00 -24.30 -0.61
CA TYR A 321 -11.43 -25.65 -0.99
C TYR A 321 -10.82 -26.74 -0.10
N LEU A 322 -9.53 -26.61 0.29
CA LEU A 322 -8.89 -27.56 1.22
C LEU A 322 -9.56 -27.54 2.59
N LYS A 323 -9.83 -26.35 3.14
CA LYS A 323 -10.55 -26.20 4.41
C LYS A 323 -11.95 -26.81 4.35
N ALA A 324 -12.60 -26.79 3.18
CA ALA A 324 -13.90 -27.39 2.94
C ALA A 324 -13.85 -28.90 2.56
N GLY A 325 -12.67 -29.56 2.60
CA GLY A 325 -12.51 -30.98 2.24
C GLY A 325 -12.61 -31.27 0.75
N LYS A 326 -12.59 -30.25 -0.12
CA LYS A 326 -12.79 -30.38 -1.58
C LYS A 326 -11.45 -30.46 -2.31
N THR A 327 -10.64 -31.51 -2.01
CA THR A 327 -9.26 -31.65 -2.46
C THR A 327 -9.11 -31.60 -4.00
N ALA A 328 -9.98 -32.24 -4.77
CA ALA A 328 -9.91 -32.22 -6.23
C ALA A 328 -10.09 -30.81 -6.83
N LEU A 329 -10.95 -29.95 -6.21
CA LEU A 329 -11.12 -28.56 -6.62
C LEU A 329 -9.92 -27.71 -6.22
N ALA A 330 -9.34 -27.96 -5.06
CA ALA A 330 -8.14 -27.30 -4.59
C ALA A 330 -6.94 -27.54 -5.53
N ILE A 331 -6.71 -28.80 -5.93
CA ILE A 331 -5.65 -29.18 -6.88
C ILE A 331 -5.82 -28.43 -8.21
N ARG A 332 -7.04 -28.35 -8.75
CA ARG A 332 -7.32 -27.62 -10.00
C ARG A 332 -7.02 -26.13 -9.87
N SER A 333 -7.48 -25.51 -8.79
CA SER A 333 -7.24 -24.08 -8.54
C SER A 333 -5.75 -23.78 -8.33
N LEU A 334 -5.05 -24.62 -7.59
CA LEU A 334 -3.61 -24.45 -7.35
C LEU A 334 -2.78 -24.69 -8.63
N ALA A 335 -3.17 -25.65 -9.48
CA ALA A 335 -2.55 -25.87 -10.78
C ALA A 335 -2.73 -24.64 -11.71
N ARG A 336 -3.89 -23.97 -11.63
CA ARG A 336 -4.09 -22.72 -12.36
C ARG A 336 -3.20 -21.60 -11.81
N ALA A 337 -3.06 -21.47 -10.49
CA ALA A 337 -2.14 -20.51 -9.87
C ALA A 337 -0.68 -20.76 -10.34
N GLN A 338 -0.23 -22.01 -10.36
CA GLN A 338 1.08 -22.40 -10.87
C GLN A 338 1.30 -22.00 -12.33
N ALA A 339 0.30 -22.20 -13.18
CA ALA A 339 0.40 -21.89 -14.61
C ALA A 339 0.47 -20.39 -14.92
N LEU A 340 0.06 -19.53 -13.98
CA LEU A 340 0.00 -18.08 -14.12
C LEU A 340 1.24 -17.35 -13.59
N THR A 341 2.22 -18.07 -13.09
CA THR A 341 3.44 -17.48 -12.51
C THR A 341 4.68 -18.27 -12.92
N ASP A 342 5.86 -17.72 -12.65
CA ASP A 342 7.17 -18.31 -12.94
C ASP A 342 8.10 -18.24 -11.71
N GLY A 343 9.37 -18.59 -11.89
CA GLY A 343 10.39 -18.50 -10.86
C GLY A 343 10.04 -19.23 -9.55
N ASP A 344 10.43 -18.63 -8.43
CA ASP A 344 10.29 -19.22 -7.09
C ASP A 344 8.83 -19.42 -6.68
N THR A 345 7.95 -18.51 -7.08
CA THR A 345 6.51 -18.62 -6.81
C THR A 345 5.90 -19.83 -7.49
N ARG A 346 6.30 -20.11 -8.75
CA ARG A 346 5.89 -21.31 -9.47
C ARG A 346 6.41 -22.58 -8.79
N ALA A 347 7.67 -22.57 -8.34
CA ALA A 347 8.27 -23.68 -7.61
C ALA A 347 7.52 -23.97 -6.29
N ALA A 348 7.17 -22.94 -5.54
CA ALA A 348 6.37 -23.07 -4.31
C ALA A 348 4.99 -23.70 -4.56
N TYR A 349 4.29 -23.29 -5.64
CA TYR A 349 3.02 -23.91 -6.01
C TYR A 349 3.19 -25.37 -6.47
N SER A 350 4.29 -25.70 -7.19
CA SER A 350 4.60 -27.08 -7.59
C SER A 350 4.74 -27.99 -6.38
N GLN A 351 5.56 -27.60 -5.41
CA GLN A 351 5.77 -28.37 -4.19
C GLN A 351 4.46 -28.62 -3.43
N ARG A 352 3.59 -27.62 -3.36
CA ARG A 352 2.26 -27.76 -2.72
C ARG A 352 1.35 -28.72 -3.49
N LEU A 353 1.36 -28.68 -4.82
CA LEU A 353 0.59 -29.59 -5.67
C LEU A 353 1.04 -31.04 -5.50
N ASP A 354 2.35 -31.28 -5.47
CA ASP A 354 2.90 -32.62 -5.31
C ASP A 354 2.53 -33.19 -3.94
N ALA A 355 2.61 -32.38 -2.88
CA ALA A 355 2.17 -32.77 -1.54
C ALA A 355 0.66 -33.10 -1.45
N LEU A 356 -0.19 -32.44 -2.25
CA LEU A 356 -1.63 -32.72 -2.30
C LEU A 356 -1.97 -33.95 -3.14
N ARG A 357 -1.19 -34.26 -4.15
CA ARG A 357 -1.38 -35.46 -5.00
C ARG A 357 -0.88 -36.73 -4.35
N ALA A 358 0.10 -36.64 -3.43
CA ALA A 358 0.65 -37.77 -2.68
C ALA A 358 -0.23 -38.25 -1.51
N ARG A 359 -1.30 -37.49 -1.18
CA ARG A 359 -2.30 -37.84 -0.14
C ARG A 359 -3.49 -38.55 -0.75
#